data_1ec31c34817ca73d82d6bbbafc814049
#
_entry.id   1ec31c34817ca73d82d6bbbafc814049
#
_cell.length_a   1.000
_cell.length_b   1.000
_cell.length_c   1.000
_cell.angle_alpha   90.00
_cell.angle_beta   90.00
_cell.angle_gamma   90.00
#
_symmetry.space_group_name_H-M   'P 1'
#
loop_
_entity.id
_entity.type
_entity.pdbx_description
1 polymer ?
#
loop_
_entity_poly.entity_id
_entity_poly.type
_entity_poly.pdbx_seq_one_letter_code
_entity_poly.pdbx_strand_id
1 'polypeptide(L)'
;MRTWKLCKFEDAQDFIPCLDNEAAVIKLKFRNHYEHRERHCPSEEDLPKCLLPLPTGYKVPINWPTSRDQIWLSNVPHTQLVSYKADQNWVKISPNRQKLVFPGGGTQFKLGAKHYIDFLQMVEPELAWGKHTRVILDVGCGVASFGGYLFDENVLAMSIAPKDEHEAQVQMALERGIPAVSAVMGSQRLVFPSNVFDAVHCARCRVPWYMDDGILLLELNRVLRPGGFFLWSATPIYLKDDDNARIWRETIAVIERMSWKLVAKKNDPITKIGVAVFQKPKDNDAYNLREFDATPPFCASDDKIDAAWYVPLKACIHKIPTSDDARAKIWPADWPIRVDSTPSWLSTTETGIYGKPLAEDYQSDSDHWKRIIAKSYLQGVGIKWNSIRNVMDMKAGYGGFAAALVSQPVWVMNIIPVTEPDTLPIIYDRGLIGMYHDWCEPHSTYPRSYDLMHADHLFSSLSQNCSTVNLVQEMDRILRPDGWAIFRDTVEVLRGIEDIIKSLHWDIVLSYMQDQRNLLVTQKRFWRPEIESPN
;
A
#
# COMPACT_ATOMS: atom_id res chain seq x y z
N MET A 1 -3.46 32.52 -17.03
CA MET A 1 -4.04 31.40 -16.25
C MET A 1 -4.00 30.15 -17.12
N ARG A 2 -3.55 29.01 -16.60
CA ARG A 2 -3.48 27.75 -17.37
C ARG A 2 -4.91 27.26 -17.65
N THR A 3 -5.15 26.78 -18.88
CA THR A 3 -6.43 26.17 -19.26
C THR A 3 -6.27 24.64 -19.27
N TRP A 4 -7.24 23.95 -18.72
CA TRP A 4 -7.28 22.50 -18.66
C TRP A 4 -8.32 21.96 -19.64
N LYS A 5 -8.07 20.78 -20.19
CA LYS A 5 -9.02 20.03 -21.01
C LYS A 5 -9.49 18.81 -20.23
N LEU A 6 -10.68 18.30 -20.57
CA LEU A 6 -11.16 17.01 -20.07
C LEU A 6 -10.63 15.88 -20.95
N CYS A 7 -10.18 14.78 -20.33
CA CYS A 7 -9.77 13.59 -21.06
C CYS A 7 -10.98 12.94 -21.76
N LYS A 8 -10.82 12.57 -23.03
CA LYS A 8 -11.92 12.08 -23.91
C LYS A 8 -11.63 10.69 -24.49
N PHE A 9 -10.82 9.87 -23.83
CA PHE A 9 -10.60 8.47 -24.22
C PHE A 9 -11.48 7.53 -23.39
N GLU A 10 -11.65 6.32 -23.87
CA GLU A 10 -12.43 5.28 -23.20
C GLU A 10 -11.87 5.00 -21.80
N ASP A 11 -12.76 4.74 -20.85
CA ASP A 11 -12.42 4.48 -19.43
C ASP A 11 -11.54 5.55 -18.75
N ALA A 12 -11.49 6.77 -19.30
CA ALA A 12 -10.71 7.87 -18.74
C ALA A 12 -10.99 8.12 -17.26
N GLN A 13 -12.21 7.85 -16.80
CA GLN A 13 -12.59 8.04 -15.39
C GLN A 13 -11.77 7.20 -14.40
N ASP A 14 -11.27 6.03 -14.81
CA ASP A 14 -10.52 5.10 -13.94
C ASP A 14 -9.08 4.86 -14.42
N PHE A 15 -8.57 5.77 -15.25
CA PHE A 15 -7.26 5.67 -15.87
C PHE A 15 -6.12 5.79 -14.86
N ILE A 16 -5.19 4.83 -14.90
CA ILE A 16 -3.94 4.80 -14.12
C ILE A 16 -2.77 4.78 -15.11
N PRO A 17 -2.06 5.89 -15.31
CA PRO A 17 -1.11 6.01 -16.43
C PRO A 17 -0.07 4.87 -16.52
N CYS A 18 0.47 4.42 -15.39
CA CYS A 18 1.49 3.36 -15.39
C CYS A 18 0.93 1.93 -15.58
N LEU A 19 -0.36 1.72 -15.37
CA LEU A 19 -1.00 0.40 -15.50
C LEU A 19 -1.81 0.27 -16.80
N ASP A 20 -2.25 1.38 -17.37
CA ASP A 20 -3.03 1.43 -18.61
C ASP A 20 -2.17 1.85 -19.81
N ASN A 21 -0.86 1.70 -19.74
CA ASN A 21 0.07 1.99 -20.82
C ASN A 21 0.15 0.82 -21.82
N GLU A 22 -0.90 0.63 -22.61
CA GLU A 22 -0.98 -0.44 -23.62
C GLU A 22 0.20 -0.42 -24.59
N ALA A 23 0.68 0.77 -24.97
CA ALA A 23 1.79 0.93 -25.89
C ALA A 23 3.10 0.32 -25.35
N ALA A 24 3.31 0.37 -24.03
CA ALA A 24 4.44 -0.29 -23.37
C ALA A 24 4.18 -1.80 -23.24
N VAL A 25 3.00 -2.21 -22.83
CA VAL A 25 2.63 -3.63 -22.65
C VAL A 25 2.74 -4.42 -23.97
N ILE A 26 2.35 -3.84 -25.10
CA ILE A 26 2.47 -4.49 -26.42
C ILE A 26 3.93 -4.77 -26.78
N LYS A 27 4.89 -3.97 -26.31
CA LYS A 27 6.33 -4.12 -26.58
C LYS A 27 7.01 -5.19 -25.72
N LEU A 28 6.34 -5.73 -24.70
CA LEU A 28 6.91 -6.78 -23.85
C LEU A 28 7.22 -8.03 -24.67
N LYS A 29 8.45 -8.52 -24.54
CA LYS A 29 8.91 -9.76 -25.22
C LYS A 29 8.34 -11.01 -24.56
N PHE A 30 8.14 -10.96 -23.26
CA PHE A 30 7.61 -12.02 -22.43
C PHE A 30 6.46 -11.47 -21.58
N ARG A 31 5.50 -12.32 -21.24
CA ARG A 31 4.36 -11.97 -20.39
C ARG A 31 4.27 -12.96 -19.22
N ASN A 32 5.42 -13.37 -18.71
CA ASN A 32 5.52 -14.29 -17.59
C ASN A 32 5.15 -13.56 -16.29
N HIS A 33 4.63 -14.30 -15.31
CA HIS A 33 4.39 -13.79 -13.96
C HIS A 33 3.64 -12.45 -13.90
N TYR A 34 2.63 -12.25 -14.75
CA TYR A 34 1.86 -10.99 -14.77
C TYR A 34 2.69 -9.72 -15.08
N GLU A 35 3.86 -9.84 -15.73
CA GLU A 35 4.69 -8.70 -16.13
C GLU A 35 3.89 -7.60 -16.85
N HIS A 36 2.92 -7.98 -17.68
CA HIS A 36 2.02 -7.05 -18.38
C HIS A 36 1.08 -6.27 -17.45
N ARG A 37 1.03 -6.58 -16.16
CA ARG A 37 0.22 -5.91 -15.12
C ARG A 37 1.07 -5.18 -14.09
N GLU A 38 2.37 -5.19 -14.28
CA GLU A 38 3.30 -4.35 -13.53
C GLU A 38 3.23 -2.89 -14.02
N ARG A 39 3.95 -2.03 -13.35
CA ARG A 39 4.04 -0.63 -13.74
C ARG A 39 4.87 -0.46 -15.00
N HIS A 40 4.28 0.14 -16.02
CA HIS A 40 4.92 0.56 -17.26
C HIS A 40 4.64 2.04 -17.46
N CYS A 41 5.33 2.90 -16.71
CA CYS A 41 5.03 4.32 -16.71
C CYS A 41 5.37 4.97 -18.06
N PRO A 42 4.50 5.83 -18.59
CA PRO A 42 4.80 6.63 -19.76
C PRO A 42 5.87 7.68 -19.42
N SER A 43 6.58 8.16 -20.42
CA SER A 43 7.45 9.33 -20.25
C SER A 43 6.62 10.57 -19.89
N GLU A 44 7.26 11.60 -19.32
CA GLU A 44 6.58 12.84 -18.99
C GLU A 44 5.87 13.50 -20.20
N GLU A 45 6.45 13.34 -21.38
CA GLU A 45 5.90 13.87 -22.64
C GLU A 45 4.63 13.12 -23.08
N ASP A 46 4.55 11.81 -22.76
CA ASP A 46 3.44 10.93 -23.11
C ASP A 46 2.30 10.94 -22.07
N LEU A 47 2.50 11.62 -20.94
CA LEU A 47 1.44 11.76 -19.94
C LEU A 47 0.25 12.54 -20.50
N PRO A 48 -1.00 12.11 -20.22
CA PRO A 48 -2.18 12.85 -20.63
C PRO A 48 -2.18 14.27 -20.03
N LYS A 49 -2.25 15.29 -20.88
CA LYS A 49 -2.32 16.71 -20.48
C LYS A 49 -3.78 17.18 -20.32
N CYS A 50 -4.58 16.36 -19.64
CA CYS A 50 -6.02 16.58 -19.43
C CYS A 50 -6.43 16.06 -18.04
N LEU A 51 -7.54 16.59 -17.51
CA LEU A 51 -8.12 16.14 -16.25
C LEU A 51 -9.08 14.98 -16.48
N LEU A 52 -9.05 13.96 -15.60
CA LEU A 52 -9.95 12.83 -15.72
C LEU A 52 -11.39 13.24 -15.38
N PRO A 53 -12.38 12.73 -16.14
CA PRO A 53 -13.78 12.97 -15.84
C PRO A 53 -14.19 12.31 -14.51
N LEU A 54 -15.25 12.84 -13.91
CA LEU A 54 -15.91 12.17 -12.79
C LEU A 54 -16.89 11.12 -13.33
N PRO A 55 -17.07 9.99 -12.64
CA PRO A 55 -18.16 9.08 -12.94
C PRO A 55 -19.50 9.80 -12.85
N THR A 56 -20.44 9.44 -13.71
CA THR A 56 -21.77 10.05 -13.71
C THR A 56 -22.48 9.85 -12.38
N GLY A 57 -22.91 10.94 -11.75
CA GLY A 57 -23.56 10.89 -10.44
C GLY A 57 -22.63 10.62 -9.27
N TYR A 58 -21.32 10.86 -9.42
CA TYR A 58 -20.35 10.76 -8.33
C TYR A 58 -20.79 11.57 -7.11
N LYS A 59 -20.65 10.98 -5.93
CA LYS A 59 -21.05 11.56 -4.63
C LYS A 59 -19.85 11.58 -3.68
N VAL A 60 -19.92 12.46 -2.67
CA VAL A 60 -19.00 12.41 -1.53
C VAL A 60 -19.04 11.00 -0.93
N PRO A 61 -17.89 10.36 -0.69
CA PRO A 61 -17.83 9.01 -0.15
C PRO A 61 -18.58 8.87 1.18
N ILE A 62 -19.06 7.67 1.44
CA ILE A 62 -19.67 7.34 2.74
C ILE A 62 -18.56 7.33 3.80
N ASN A 63 -18.82 7.95 4.96
CA ASN A 63 -17.83 8.03 6.03
C ASN A 63 -17.56 6.66 6.69
N TRP A 64 -16.33 6.48 7.15
CA TRP A 64 -15.94 5.36 8.01
C TRP A 64 -16.65 5.47 9.38
N PRO A 65 -17.06 4.38 10.03
CA PRO A 65 -16.86 2.99 9.62
C PRO A 65 -17.91 2.41 8.63
N THR A 66 -18.96 3.17 8.30
CA THR A 66 -20.04 2.69 7.42
C THR A 66 -19.52 2.35 6.02
N SER A 67 -18.51 3.06 5.54
CA SER A 67 -17.90 2.80 4.23
C SER A 67 -17.28 1.41 4.12
N ARG A 68 -16.85 0.78 5.23
CA ARG A 68 -16.35 -0.60 5.21
C ARG A 68 -17.36 -1.56 4.59
N ASP A 69 -18.64 -1.35 4.85
CA ASP A 69 -19.70 -2.28 4.50
C ASP A 69 -20.57 -1.83 3.32
N GLN A 70 -20.48 -0.55 2.91
CA GLN A 70 -21.23 -0.04 1.76
C GLN A 70 -20.59 1.23 1.15
N ILE A 71 -20.60 1.32 -0.19
CA ILE A 71 -20.13 2.48 -0.94
C ILE A 71 -21.18 2.91 -1.97
N TRP A 72 -21.05 4.12 -2.54
CA TRP A 72 -21.91 4.53 -3.64
C TRP A 72 -21.56 3.78 -4.93
N LEU A 73 -22.55 3.17 -5.58
CA LEU A 73 -22.36 2.52 -6.88
C LEU A 73 -21.94 3.54 -7.95
N SER A 74 -22.38 4.78 -7.86
CA SER A 74 -21.97 5.85 -8.79
C SER A 74 -20.50 6.24 -8.67
N ASN A 75 -19.85 5.96 -7.53
CA ASN A 75 -18.43 6.26 -7.34
C ASN A 75 -17.53 5.18 -7.94
N VAL A 76 -17.99 3.94 -7.92
CA VAL A 76 -17.32 2.76 -8.50
C VAL A 76 -18.36 2.01 -9.35
N PRO A 77 -18.66 2.46 -10.59
CA PRO A 77 -19.78 1.96 -11.39
C PRO A 77 -19.49 0.60 -12.05
N HIS A 78 -18.85 -0.30 -11.31
CA HIS A 78 -18.41 -1.61 -11.76
C HIS A 78 -19.20 -2.72 -11.06
N THR A 79 -19.87 -3.56 -11.82
CA THR A 79 -20.81 -4.57 -11.30
C THR A 79 -20.48 -6.01 -11.67
N GLN A 80 -19.41 -6.26 -12.43
CA GLN A 80 -19.06 -7.62 -12.88
C GLN A 80 -18.79 -8.56 -11.70
N LEU A 81 -18.11 -8.08 -10.64
CA LEU A 81 -17.85 -8.89 -9.44
C LEU A 81 -19.15 -9.32 -8.72
N VAL A 82 -20.22 -8.55 -8.80
CA VAL A 82 -21.51 -8.90 -8.19
C VAL A 82 -22.05 -10.19 -8.79
N SER A 83 -21.93 -10.36 -10.10
CA SER A 83 -22.35 -11.58 -10.80
C SER A 83 -21.32 -12.70 -10.66
N TYR A 84 -20.04 -12.39 -10.88
CA TYR A 84 -18.96 -13.38 -10.91
C TYR A 84 -18.67 -14.00 -9.54
N LYS A 85 -18.92 -13.28 -8.44
CA LYS A 85 -18.69 -13.70 -7.05
C LYS A 85 -19.97 -13.78 -6.23
N ALA A 86 -21.13 -13.95 -6.87
CA ALA A 86 -22.45 -13.92 -6.25
C ALA A 86 -22.59 -14.90 -5.07
N ASP A 87 -22.07 -16.11 -5.22
CA ASP A 87 -22.11 -17.19 -4.22
C ASP A 87 -21.07 -17.05 -3.09
N GLN A 88 -20.14 -16.11 -3.22
CA GLN A 88 -19.02 -15.94 -2.30
C GLN A 88 -19.15 -14.71 -1.40
N ASN A 89 -20.24 -13.98 -1.48
CA ASN A 89 -20.53 -12.78 -0.66
C ASN A 89 -19.41 -11.71 -0.68
N TRP A 90 -18.75 -11.50 -1.81
CA TRP A 90 -17.75 -10.44 -1.93
C TRP A 90 -18.40 -9.06 -1.93
N VAL A 91 -19.38 -8.89 -2.81
CA VAL A 91 -20.09 -7.64 -3.03
C VAL A 91 -21.50 -7.91 -3.56
N LYS A 92 -22.45 -7.07 -3.19
CA LYS A 92 -23.86 -7.12 -3.64
C LYS A 92 -24.32 -5.71 -4.01
N ILE A 93 -25.34 -5.64 -4.86
CA ILE A 93 -26.03 -4.36 -5.12
C ILE A 93 -27.17 -4.23 -4.13
N SER A 94 -27.31 -3.03 -3.52
CA SER A 94 -28.45 -2.72 -2.64
C SER A 94 -29.80 -2.78 -3.38
N PRO A 95 -30.93 -3.07 -2.70
CA PRO A 95 -32.25 -3.19 -3.35
C PRO A 95 -32.64 -1.96 -4.19
N ASN A 96 -32.29 -0.77 -3.73
CA ASN A 96 -32.54 0.49 -4.45
C ASN A 96 -31.50 0.81 -5.53
N ARG A 97 -30.54 -0.10 -5.78
CA ARG A 97 -29.46 0.01 -6.78
C ARG A 97 -28.57 1.27 -6.65
N GLN A 98 -28.48 1.85 -5.47
CA GLN A 98 -27.64 3.05 -5.24
C GLN A 98 -26.27 2.73 -4.65
N LYS A 99 -26.11 1.54 -4.05
CA LYS A 99 -24.91 1.18 -3.32
C LYS A 99 -24.40 -0.20 -3.71
N LEU A 100 -23.08 -0.37 -3.60
CA LEU A 100 -22.44 -1.66 -3.44
C LEU A 100 -22.34 -1.96 -1.95
N VAL A 101 -22.70 -3.19 -1.56
CA VAL A 101 -22.72 -3.68 -0.17
C VAL A 101 -21.74 -4.83 -0.04
N PHE A 102 -20.92 -4.81 0.98
CA PHE A 102 -19.86 -5.78 1.24
C PHE A 102 -20.19 -6.57 2.51
N PRO A 103 -20.73 -7.79 2.40
CA PRO A 103 -21.07 -8.62 3.56
C PRO A 103 -19.87 -9.15 4.33
N GLY A 104 -18.64 -8.75 3.98
CA GLY A 104 -17.41 -9.26 4.59
C GLY A 104 -17.01 -10.65 4.13
N GLY A 105 -17.67 -11.20 3.12
CA GLY A 105 -17.37 -12.52 2.55
C GLY A 105 -16.15 -12.50 1.62
N GLY A 106 -15.83 -13.67 1.13
CA GLY A 106 -14.75 -13.93 0.19
C GLY A 106 -14.66 -15.41 -0.11
N THR A 107 -13.82 -15.79 -1.07
CA THR A 107 -13.68 -17.18 -1.50
C THR A 107 -13.33 -18.11 -0.33
N GLN A 108 -12.48 -17.65 0.59
CA GLN A 108 -12.10 -18.40 1.80
C GLN A 108 -12.88 -17.94 3.05
N PHE A 109 -13.63 -16.85 2.98
CA PHE A 109 -14.34 -16.25 4.11
C PHE A 109 -15.82 -16.62 4.10
N LYS A 110 -16.15 -17.92 4.02
CA LYS A 110 -17.53 -18.41 3.87
C LYS A 110 -18.48 -17.93 4.95
N LEU A 111 -17.98 -17.74 6.18
CA LEU A 111 -18.72 -17.17 7.32
C LEU A 111 -18.30 -15.74 7.65
N GLY A 112 -17.69 -15.04 6.68
CA GLY A 112 -17.19 -13.68 6.84
C GLY A 112 -15.72 -13.62 7.27
N ALA A 113 -15.12 -12.46 7.05
CA ALA A 113 -13.71 -12.21 7.35
C ALA A 113 -13.41 -12.30 8.86
N LYS A 114 -14.33 -11.86 9.72
CA LYS A 114 -14.14 -11.94 11.18
C LYS A 114 -13.97 -13.38 11.65
N HIS A 115 -14.84 -14.31 11.22
CA HIS A 115 -14.69 -15.73 11.54
C HIS A 115 -13.34 -16.29 11.05
N TYR A 116 -12.91 -15.87 9.88
CA TYR A 116 -11.64 -16.32 9.32
C TYR A 116 -10.43 -15.76 10.09
N ILE A 117 -10.47 -14.51 10.53
CA ILE A 117 -9.44 -13.90 11.39
C ILE A 117 -9.33 -14.64 12.72
N ASP A 118 -10.46 -14.92 13.36
CA ASP A 118 -10.53 -15.69 14.62
C ASP A 118 -9.98 -17.11 14.43
N PHE A 119 -10.29 -17.75 13.29
CA PHE A 119 -9.75 -19.06 12.94
C PHE A 119 -8.23 -19.03 12.79
N LEU A 120 -7.66 -18.02 12.11
CA LEU A 120 -6.20 -17.87 11.99
C LEU A 120 -5.54 -17.71 13.36
N GLN A 121 -6.10 -16.88 14.25
CA GLN A 121 -5.59 -16.68 15.61
C GLN A 121 -5.65 -17.99 16.44
N MET A 122 -6.68 -18.78 16.26
CA MET A 122 -6.81 -20.09 16.92
C MET A 122 -5.78 -21.11 16.37
N VAL A 123 -5.49 -21.06 15.07
CA VAL A 123 -4.52 -21.96 14.41
C VAL A 123 -3.10 -21.65 14.85
N GLU A 124 -2.76 -20.36 14.95
CA GLU A 124 -1.44 -19.90 15.35
C GLU A 124 -1.56 -18.77 16.42
N PRO A 125 -1.53 -19.13 17.70
CA PRO A 125 -1.66 -18.17 18.79
C PRO A 125 -0.56 -17.10 18.83
N GLU A 126 0.66 -17.40 18.35
CA GLU A 126 1.78 -16.45 18.32
C GLU A 126 1.54 -15.29 17.32
N LEU A 127 0.54 -15.38 16.43
CA LEU A 127 0.12 -14.22 15.63
C LEU A 127 -0.21 -13.01 16.50
N ALA A 128 -0.92 -13.23 17.61
CA ALA A 128 -1.27 -12.19 18.59
C ALA A 128 -1.66 -10.87 17.91
N TRP A 129 -2.78 -10.91 17.13
CA TRP A 129 -3.27 -9.78 16.34
C TRP A 129 -3.33 -8.48 17.18
N GLY A 130 -2.83 -7.38 16.59
CA GLY A 130 -2.84 -6.07 17.21
C GLY A 130 -1.89 -5.89 18.40
N LYS A 131 -1.01 -6.86 18.62
CA LYS A 131 0.10 -6.78 19.56
C LYS A 131 1.40 -7.08 18.82
N HIS A 132 1.75 -8.37 18.75
CA HIS A 132 2.95 -8.85 18.06
C HIS A 132 2.86 -8.64 16.54
N THR A 133 1.72 -9.00 15.93
CA THR A 133 1.43 -8.75 14.51
C THR A 133 0.61 -7.48 14.35
N ARG A 134 1.22 -6.45 13.80
CA ARG A 134 0.63 -5.13 13.57
C ARG A 134 0.51 -4.77 12.09
N VAL A 135 1.51 -5.12 11.28
CA VAL A 135 1.55 -4.76 9.86
C VAL A 135 1.72 -6.01 9.01
N ILE A 136 0.77 -6.24 8.11
CA ILE A 136 0.79 -7.40 7.23
C ILE A 136 0.71 -7.00 5.76
N LEU A 137 1.21 -7.90 4.88
CA LEU A 137 0.99 -7.84 3.44
C LEU A 137 -0.13 -8.82 3.06
N ASP A 138 -1.22 -8.32 2.46
CA ASP A 138 -2.33 -9.15 1.96
C ASP A 138 -2.24 -9.28 0.44
N VAL A 139 -1.71 -10.41 -0.03
CA VAL A 139 -1.47 -10.69 -1.46
C VAL A 139 -2.73 -11.25 -2.11
N GLY A 140 -3.21 -10.58 -3.15
CA GLY A 140 -4.46 -10.95 -3.83
C GLY A 140 -5.68 -10.65 -2.97
N CYS A 141 -5.74 -9.44 -2.43
CA CYS A 141 -6.69 -9.00 -1.40
C CYS A 141 -8.18 -9.04 -1.81
N GLY A 142 -8.50 -9.20 -3.09
CA GLY A 142 -9.86 -9.04 -3.57
C GLY A 142 -10.39 -7.63 -3.26
N VAL A 143 -11.59 -7.55 -2.72
CA VAL A 143 -12.16 -6.27 -2.25
C VAL A 143 -11.67 -5.87 -0.84
N ALA A 144 -10.58 -6.48 -0.37
CA ALA A 144 -9.88 -6.22 0.89
C ALA A 144 -10.75 -6.40 2.16
N SER A 145 -11.74 -7.30 2.16
CA SER A 145 -12.54 -7.54 3.36
C SER A 145 -11.68 -8.01 4.54
N PHE A 146 -10.65 -8.85 4.31
CA PHE A 146 -9.71 -9.27 5.35
C PHE A 146 -9.04 -8.07 6.03
N GLY A 147 -8.40 -7.20 5.25
CA GLY A 147 -7.77 -5.98 5.77
C GLY A 147 -8.76 -5.03 6.45
N GLY A 148 -9.99 -4.94 5.93
CA GLY A 148 -11.04 -4.08 6.49
C GLY A 148 -11.52 -4.52 7.88
N TYR A 149 -11.59 -5.82 8.15
CA TYR A 149 -11.97 -6.35 9.47
C TYR A 149 -10.79 -6.47 10.43
N LEU A 150 -9.54 -6.52 9.93
CA LEU A 150 -8.35 -6.47 10.76
C LEU A 150 -8.16 -5.12 11.48
N PHE A 151 -8.82 -4.05 11.05
CA PHE A 151 -8.84 -2.81 11.82
C PHE A 151 -9.44 -2.99 13.22
N ASP A 152 -10.42 -3.88 13.38
CA ASP A 152 -11.03 -4.20 14.68
C ASP A 152 -10.03 -4.90 15.63
N GLU A 153 -8.98 -5.51 15.07
CA GLU A 153 -7.88 -6.14 15.79
C GLU A 153 -6.63 -5.24 15.89
N ASN A 154 -6.72 -3.96 15.55
CA ASN A 154 -5.58 -3.04 15.48
C ASN A 154 -4.45 -3.49 14.53
N VAL A 155 -4.74 -4.18 13.44
CA VAL A 155 -3.80 -4.58 12.41
C VAL A 155 -4.00 -3.77 11.14
N LEU A 156 -2.91 -3.31 10.54
CA LEU A 156 -2.89 -2.67 9.23
C LEU A 156 -2.48 -3.67 8.16
N ALA A 157 -3.33 -3.86 7.16
CA ALA A 157 -2.99 -4.66 6.00
C ALA A 157 -2.61 -3.75 4.83
N MET A 158 -1.39 -3.90 4.31
CA MET A 158 -1.04 -3.41 2.98
C MET A 158 -1.62 -4.41 1.98
N SER A 159 -2.76 -4.06 1.39
CA SER A 159 -3.46 -4.93 0.45
C SER A 159 -2.97 -4.71 -0.96
N ILE A 160 -2.63 -5.79 -1.68
CA ILE A 160 -2.22 -5.71 -3.09
C ILE A 160 -3.06 -6.64 -3.97
N ALA A 161 -3.43 -6.16 -5.14
CA ALA A 161 -4.06 -6.94 -6.19
C ALA A 161 -3.82 -6.30 -7.56
N PRO A 162 -3.88 -7.05 -8.68
CA PRO A 162 -3.79 -6.47 -10.01
C PRO A 162 -4.99 -5.56 -10.31
N LYS A 163 -4.78 -4.59 -11.20
CA LYS A 163 -5.85 -3.81 -11.78
C LYS A 163 -6.63 -4.69 -12.71
N ASP A 164 -7.28 -5.25 -13.11
CA ASP A 164 -8.03 -5.88 -14.21
C ASP A 164 -8.50 -7.32 -14.02
N GLU A 165 -7.81 -8.16 -13.25
CA GLU A 165 -8.19 -9.58 -13.10
C GLU A 165 -9.61 -9.76 -12.57
N HIS A 166 -9.96 -8.95 -11.56
CA HIS A 166 -11.30 -8.81 -11.04
C HIS A 166 -11.63 -7.33 -10.99
N GLU A 167 -12.50 -6.90 -11.88
CA GLU A 167 -12.83 -5.51 -12.12
C GLU A 167 -12.95 -4.69 -10.83
N ALA A 168 -12.20 -3.59 -10.76
CA ALA A 168 -12.26 -2.57 -9.72
C ALA A 168 -12.05 -3.05 -8.26
N GLN A 169 -11.45 -4.22 -8.02
CA GLN A 169 -11.30 -4.76 -6.66
C GLN A 169 -10.52 -3.80 -5.73
N VAL A 170 -9.40 -3.23 -6.19
CA VAL A 170 -8.60 -2.27 -5.41
C VAL A 170 -9.33 -0.93 -5.28
N GLN A 171 -10.03 -0.48 -6.32
CA GLN A 171 -10.84 0.73 -6.27
C GLN A 171 -11.96 0.62 -5.22
N MET A 172 -12.65 -0.53 -5.17
CA MET A 172 -13.65 -0.82 -4.13
C MET A 172 -13.03 -0.80 -2.73
N ALA A 173 -11.83 -1.38 -2.55
CA ALA A 173 -11.12 -1.36 -1.27
C ALA A 173 -10.81 0.07 -0.82
N LEU A 174 -10.28 0.92 -1.70
CA LEU A 174 -9.96 2.32 -1.42
C LEU A 174 -11.21 3.15 -1.14
N GLU A 175 -12.31 2.93 -1.88
CA GLU A 175 -13.59 3.62 -1.63
C GLU A 175 -14.20 3.20 -0.28
N ARG A 176 -13.99 1.95 0.14
CA ARG A 176 -14.36 1.45 1.48
C ARG A 176 -13.52 2.05 2.61
N GLY A 177 -12.42 2.74 2.32
CA GLY A 177 -11.51 3.28 3.32
C GLY A 177 -10.50 2.25 3.85
N ILE A 178 -10.10 1.28 3.03
CA ILE A 178 -9.16 0.20 3.36
C ILE A 178 -7.87 0.41 2.55
N PRO A 179 -6.67 0.31 3.17
CA PRO A 179 -5.40 0.47 2.46
C PRO A 179 -5.25 -0.58 1.36
N ALA A 180 -5.04 -0.12 0.13
CA ALA A 180 -4.79 -0.98 -1.01
C ALA A 180 -3.98 -0.25 -2.09
N VAL A 181 -3.24 -1.00 -2.88
CA VAL A 181 -2.51 -0.52 -4.05
C VAL A 181 -2.56 -1.55 -5.18
N SER A 182 -2.65 -1.08 -6.41
CA SER A 182 -2.59 -1.98 -7.56
C SER A 182 -1.15 -2.42 -7.79
N ALA A 183 -0.88 -3.67 -7.48
CA ALA A 183 0.42 -4.33 -7.64
C ALA A 183 0.25 -5.83 -7.84
N VAL A 184 1.26 -6.46 -8.39
CA VAL A 184 1.30 -7.90 -8.66
C VAL A 184 2.59 -8.53 -8.17
N MET A 185 2.55 -9.82 -7.90
CA MET A 185 3.73 -10.67 -7.82
C MET A 185 4.16 -10.99 -9.25
N GLY A 186 5.01 -10.16 -9.80
CA GLY A 186 5.42 -10.17 -11.21
C GLY A 186 6.89 -10.52 -11.42
N SER A 187 7.60 -9.71 -12.19
CA SER A 187 9.02 -9.86 -12.52
C SER A 187 9.93 -8.94 -11.70
N GLN A 188 9.34 -7.96 -11.01
CA GLN A 188 10.04 -6.95 -10.21
C GLN A 188 9.83 -7.17 -8.72
N ARG A 189 10.77 -6.66 -7.89
CA ARG A 189 10.57 -6.58 -6.44
C ARG A 189 9.36 -5.71 -6.11
N LEU A 190 8.62 -6.09 -5.07
CA LEU A 190 7.60 -5.24 -4.49
C LEU A 190 8.23 -3.95 -3.93
N VAL A 191 7.52 -2.85 -4.04
CA VAL A 191 7.99 -1.49 -3.66
C VAL A 191 8.06 -1.26 -2.15
N PHE A 192 8.49 -2.28 -1.42
CA PHE A 192 8.65 -2.30 0.03
C PHE A 192 10.08 -2.70 0.41
N PRO A 193 10.61 -2.21 1.54
CA PRO A 193 11.92 -2.65 2.03
C PRO A 193 11.90 -4.11 2.50
N SER A 194 13.06 -4.65 2.77
CA SER A 194 13.21 -6.00 3.32
C SER A 194 12.77 -6.06 4.78
N ASN A 195 12.34 -7.25 5.23
CA ASN A 195 12.11 -7.55 6.65
C ASN A 195 11.18 -6.56 7.38
N VAL A 196 10.07 -6.16 6.78
CA VAL A 196 9.17 -5.14 7.33
C VAL A 196 7.78 -5.64 7.70
N PHE A 197 7.26 -6.66 7.02
CA PHE A 197 5.95 -7.21 7.34
C PHE A 197 6.05 -8.25 8.47
N ASP A 198 5.18 -8.12 9.47
CA ASP A 198 5.09 -9.05 10.58
C ASP A 198 4.49 -10.39 10.12
N ALA A 199 3.56 -10.35 9.17
CA ALA A 199 3.03 -11.52 8.47
C ALA A 199 2.70 -11.21 7.00
N VAL A 200 2.62 -12.25 6.17
CA VAL A 200 2.11 -12.19 4.81
C VAL A 200 0.92 -13.15 4.70
N HIS A 201 -0.15 -12.70 4.09
CA HIS A 201 -1.36 -13.48 3.89
C HIS A 201 -1.64 -13.68 2.40
N CYS A 202 -2.11 -14.88 2.04
CA CYS A 202 -2.61 -15.20 0.71
C CYS A 202 -3.81 -16.15 0.84
N ALA A 203 -5.00 -15.65 0.52
CA ALA A 203 -6.21 -16.46 0.44
C ALA A 203 -6.63 -16.65 -1.02
N ARG A 204 -6.17 -17.72 -1.65
CA ARG A 204 -6.39 -18.01 -3.08
C ARG A 204 -5.92 -16.88 -4.01
N CYS A 205 -4.79 -16.29 -3.69
CA CYS A 205 -4.20 -15.19 -4.43
C CYS A 205 -3.74 -15.56 -5.86
N ARG A 206 -3.84 -16.84 -6.24
CA ARG A 206 -3.45 -17.40 -7.55
C ARG A 206 -1.98 -17.22 -7.93
N VAL A 207 -1.12 -16.88 -6.98
CA VAL A 207 0.33 -16.79 -7.20
C VAL A 207 0.91 -18.20 -7.25
N PRO A 208 1.65 -18.57 -8.31
CA PRO A 208 2.26 -19.90 -8.45
C PRO A 208 3.57 -19.96 -7.64
N TRP A 209 3.48 -20.10 -6.33
CA TRP A 209 4.60 -20.04 -5.38
C TRP A 209 5.76 -21.00 -5.68
N TYR A 210 5.48 -22.09 -6.37
CA TYR A 210 6.44 -23.16 -6.69
C TYR A 210 7.19 -22.95 -8.01
N MET A 211 6.71 -22.05 -8.88
CA MET A 211 7.31 -21.87 -10.21
C MET A 211 8.63 -21.12 -10.16
N ASP A 212 9.47 -21.32 -11.17
CA ASP A 212 10.77 -20.66 -11.38
C ASP A 212 11.61 -20.62 -10.10
N ASP A 213 11.87 -21.82 -9.56
CA ASP A 213 12.63 -22.04 -8.32
C ASP A 213 12.09 -21.29 -7.09
N GLY A 214 10.80 -20.93 -7.13
CA GLY A 214 10.13 -20.22 -6.04
C GLY A 214 10.47 -18.72 -5.97
N ILE A 215 10.86 -18.09 -7.07
CA ILE A 215 11.29 -16.69 -7.10
C ILE A 215 10.27 -15.73 -6.47
N LEU A 216 8.96 -15.99 -6.63
CA LEU A 216 7.90 -15.19 -6.02
C LEU A 216 7.83 -15.40 -4.49
N LEU A 217 8.07 -16.61 -4.03
CA LEU A 217 8.12 -16.90 -2.59
C LEU A 217 9.41 -16.32 -1.95
N LEU A 218 10.50 -16.25 -2.70
CA LEU A 218 11.73 -15.59 -2.29
C LEU A 218 11.55 -14.07 -2.13
N GLU A 219 10.68 -13.44 -2.93
CA GLU A 219 10.30 -12.05 -2.70
C GLU A 219 9.51 -11.88 -1.39
N LEU A 220 8.61 -12.82 -1.05
CA LEU A 220 8.00 -12.82 0.27
C LEU A 220 9.04 -13.01 1.39
N ASN A 221 10.05 -13.88 1.17
CA ASN A 221 11.15 -14.02 2.13
C ASN A 221 11.92 -12.71 2.33
N ARG A 222 12.08 -11.90 1.27
CA ARG A 222 12.74 -10.60 1.38
C ARG A 222 11.94 -9.64 2.27
N VAL A 223 10.63 -9.50 2.04
CA VAL A 223 9.81 -8.49 2.73
C VAL A 223 9.31 -8.93 4.11
N LEU A 224 9.23 -10.24 4.38
CA LEU A 224 8.78 -10.79 5.67
C LEU A 224 9.88 -10.68 6.72
N ARG A 225 9.53 -10.25 7.94
CA ARG A 225 10.46 -10.21 9.08
C ARG A 225 11.02 -11.60 9.42
N PRO A 226 12.27 -11.70 9.91
CA PRO A 226 12.75 -12.92 10.55
C PRO A 226 11.81 -13.33 11.68
N GLY A 227 11.39 -14.60 11.71
CA GLY A 227 10.38 -15.10 12.65
C GLY A 227 8.94 -14.77 12.29
N GLY A 228 8.69 -14.00 11.22
CA GLY A 228 7.36 -13.68 10.74
C GLY A 228 6.65 -14.86 10.08
N PHE A 229 5.35 -14.71 9.87
CA PHE A 229 4.47 -15.80 9.41
C PHE A 229 4.00 -15.60 7.97
N PHE A 230 3.95 -16.69 7.21
CA PHE A 230 3.23 -16.76 5.95
C PHE A 230 1.94 -17.60 6.15
N LEU A 231 0.81 -16.94 5.99
CA LEU A 231 -0.53 -17.49 6.16
C LEU A 231 -1.10 -17.83 4.78
N TRP A 232 -1.00 -19.10 4.39
CA TRP A 232 -1.46 -19.55 3.09
C TRP A 232 -2.76 -20.34 3.22
N SER A 233 -3.84 -19.87 2.58
CA SER A 233 -5.13 -20.52 2.52
C SER A 233 -5.56 -20.70 1.08
N ALA A 234 -5.40 -21.92 0.55
CA ALA A 234 -5.68 -22.24 -0.84
C ALA A 234 -6.06 -23.72 -0.99
N THR A 235 -6.66 -24.07 -2.12
CA THR A 235 -7.12 -25.44 -2.39
C THR A 235 -6.07 -26.53 -2.21
N PRO A 236 -4.76 -26.35 -2.54
CA PRO A 236 -3.72 -27.34 -2.31
C PRO A 236 -3.56 -27.78 -0.85
N ILE A 237 -4.07 -26.98 0.10
CA ILE A 237 -3.96 -27.29 1.52
C ILE A 237 -5.00 -28.32 1.96
N TYR A 238 -6.20 -28.32 1.38
CA TYR A 238 -7.35 -29.10 1.85
C TYR A 238 -8.05 -29.96 0.78
N LEU A 239 -7.79 -29.76 -0.51
CA LEU A 239 -8.21 -30.68 -1.58
C LEU A 239 -7.10 -31.67 -1.89
N LYS A 240 -7.50 -32.88 -2.36
CA LYS A 240 -6.59 -34.01 -2.53
C LYS A 240 -6.54 -34.55 -3.96
N ASP A 241 -7.13 -33.84 -4.92
CA ASP A 241 -6.95 -34.19 -6.34
C ASP A 241 -5.48 -34.02 -6.76
N ASP A 242 -5.12 -34.66 -7.87
CA ASP A 242 -3.72 -34.76 -8.32
C ASP A 242 -3.04 -33.39 -8.51
N ASP A 243 -3.76 -32.43 -9.06
CA ASP A 243 -3.20 -31.07 -9.29
C ASP A 243 -2.94 -30.34 -7.98
N ASN A 244 -3.89 -30.33 -7.06
CA ASN A 244 -3.71 -29.70 -5.76
C ASN A 244 -2.62 -30.41 -4.94
N ALA A 245 -2.55 -31.74 -5.00
CA ALA A 245 -1.50 -32.50 -4.34
C ALA A 245 -0.10 -32.22 -4.94
N ARG A 246 -0.01 -32.04 -6.27
CA ARG A 246 1.23 -31.64 -6.95
C ARG A 246 1.67 -30.24 -6.51
N ILE A 247 0.77 -29.25 -6.61
CA ILE A 247 1.05 -27.86 -6.20
C ILE A 247 1.51 -27.80 -4.74
N TRP A 248 0.86 -28.57 -3.85
CA TRP A 248 1.27 -28.66 -2.45
C TRP A 248 2.71 -29.17 -2.32
N ARG A 249 3.04 -30.32 -2.94
CA ARG A 249 4.39 -30.90 -2.87
C ARG A 249 5.46 -29.96 -3.40
N GLU A 250 5.21 -29.36 -4.57
CA GLU A 250 6.17 -28.44 -5.20
C GLU A 250 6.39 -27.18 -4.36
N THR A 251 5.31 -26.59 -3.79
CA THR A 251 5.40 -25.41 -2.92
C THR A 251 6.16 -25.74 -1.62
N ILE A 252 5.84 -26.89 -0.98
CA ILE A 252 6.55 -27.33 0.23
C ILE A 252 8.03 -27.55 -0.05
N ALA A 253 8.39 -28.13 -1.17
CA ALA A 253 9.79 -28.33 -1.53
C ALA A 253 10.58 -27.00 -1.65
N VAL A 254 9.93 -25.93 -2.14
CA VAL A 254 10.53 -24.59 -2.15
C VAL A 254 10.67 -24.05 -0.73
N ILE A 255 9.62 -24.15 0.08
CA ILE A 255 9.58 -23.67 1.47
C ILE A 255 10.69 -24.32 2.31
N GLU A 256 10.86 -25.66 2.19
CA GLU A 256 11.91 -26.40 2.87
C GLU A 256 13.32 -25.97 2.42
N ARG A 257 13.51 -25.78 1.10
CA ARG A 257 14.75 -25.25 0.58
C ARG A 257 15.08 -23.84 1.08
N MET A 258 14.07 -23.03 1.43
CA MET A 258 14.24 -21.72 2.08
C MET A 258 14.41 -21.82 3.60
N SER A 259 14.47 -23.02 4.15
CA SER A 259 14.55 -23.29 5.59
C SER A 259 13.35 -22.72 6.41
N TRP A 260 12.22 -22.49 5.77
CA TRP A 260 11.01 -22.09 6.49
C TRP A 260 10.36 -23.31 7.17
N LYS A 261 9.76 -23.09 8.34
CA LYS A 261 9.13 -24.14 9.13
C LYS A 261 7.61 -24.12 8.93
N LEU A 262 7.01 -25.28 8.61
CA LEU A 262 5.57 -25.46 8.73
C LEU A 262 5.21 -25.53 10.21
N VAL A 263 4.53 -24.50 10.75
CA VAL A 263 4.13 -24.43 12.16
C VAL A 263 2.75 -25.05 12.40
N ALA A 264 1.83 -24.81 11.47
CA ALA A 264 0.49 -25.37 11.56
C ALA A 264 -0.11 -25.65 10.19
N LYS A 265 -0.93 -26.70 10.11
CA LYS A 265 -1.82 -26.98 8.97
C LYS A 265 -3.15 -27.49 9.54
N LYS A 266 -4.21 -26.70 9.42
CA LYS A 266 -5.51 -27.03 9.97
C LYS A 266 -6.65 -26.65 9.03
N ASN A 267 -7.74 -27.38 9.12
CA ASN A 267 -9.00 -27.05 8.45
C ASN A 267 -9.99 -26.53 9.47
N ASP A 268 -10.68 -25.46 9.11
CA ASP A 268 -11.82 -24.95 9.89
C ASP A 268 -12.90 -26.06 9.96
N PRO A 269 -13.32 -26.45 11.17
CA PRO A 269 -14.29 -27.53 11.35
C PRO A 269 -15.65 -27.24 10.72
N ILE A 270 -16.01 -25.96 10.52
CA ILE A 270 -17.31 -25.54 10.00
C ILE A 270 -17.25 -25.37 8.48
N THR A 271 -16.37 -24.52 8.00
CA THR A 271 -16.29 -24.15 6.57
C THR A 271 -15.52 -25.16 5.72
N LYS A 272 -14.74 -26.04 6.35
CA LYS A 272 -13.79 -26.99 5.74
C LYS A 272 -12.66 -26.31 4.94
N ILE A 273 -12.49 -25.00 5.08
CA ILE A 273 -11.38 -24.25 4.50
C ILE A 273 -10.11 -24.56 5.29
N GLY A 274 -9.03 -24.82 4.61
CA GLY A 274 -7.73 -25.11 5.22
C GLY A 274 -6.78 -23.91 5.18
N VAL A 275 -5.93 -23.82 6.17
CA VAL A 275 -4.80 -22.92 6.23
C VAL A 275 -3.52 -23.67 6.59
N ALA A 276 -2.41 -23.27 5.97
CA ALA A 276 -1.07 -23.65 6.37
C ALA A 276 -0.31 -22.39 6.80
N VAL A 277 0.34 -22.48 7.95
CA VAL A 277 1.13 -21.38 8.54
C VAL A 277 2.59 -21.78 8.51
N PHE A 278 3.40 -20.96 7.86
CA PHE A 278 4.84 -21.14 7.79
C PHE A 278 5.53 -20.00 8.50
N GLN A 279 6.66 -20.29 9.13
CA GLN A 279 7.48 -19.31 9.82
C GLN A 279 8.85 -19.18 9.16
N LYS A 280 9.24 -17.97 8.82
CA LYS A 280 10.60 -17.64 8.37
C LYS A 280 11.60 -17.84 9.51
N PRO A 281 12.84 -18.34 9.27
CA PRO A 281 13.87 -18.43 10.29
C PRO A 281 14.07 -17.10 11.04
N LYS A 282 14.31 -17.19 12.36
CA LYS A 282 14.60 -16.03 13.21
C LYS A 282 16.05 -15.56 13.11
N ASP A 283 16.95 -16.46 12.70
CA ASP A 283 18.38 -16.30 12.60
C ASP A 283 18.96 -17.10 11.42
N ASN A 284 20.29 -17.13 11.29
CA ASN A 284 20.97 -17.85 10.24
C ASN A 284 21.29 -19.32 10.57
N ASP A 285 20.91 -19.86 11.71
CA ASP A 285 21.31 -21.22 12.10
C ASP A 285 20.83 -22.25 11.09
N ALA A 286 19.57 -22.17 10.68
CA ALA A 286 19.02 -23.04 9.64
C ALA A 286 19.70 -22.82 8.27
N TYR A 287 20.08 -21.58 7.93
CA TYR A 287 20.78 -21.27 6.69
C TYR A 287 22.23 -21.80 6.68
N ASN A 288 22.91 -21.83 7.84
CA ASN A 288 24.26 -22.35 7.96
C ASN A 288 24.35 -23.87 7.82
N LEU A 289 23.22 -24.59 7.98
CA LEU A 289 23.11 -26.04 7.78
C LEU A 289 22.92 -26.43 6.30
N ARG A 290 22.70 -25.46 5.41
CA ARG A 290 22.48 -25.75 3.98
C ARG A 290 23.78 -26.18 3.32
N GLU A 291 23.67 -27.11 2.37
CA GLU A 291 24.78 -27.50 1.51
C GLU A 291 25.30 -26.33 0.67
N PHE A 292 26.57 -26.34 0.32
CA PHE A 292 27.22 -25.22 -0.38
C PHE A 292 26.58 -24.93 -1.75
N ASP A 293 26.11 -25.96 -2.44
CA ASP A 293 25.48 -25.90 -3.77
C ASP A 293 23.94 -25.94 -3.71
N ALA A 294 23.37 -25.77 -2.51
CA ALA A 294 21.90 -25.80 -2.32
C ALA A 294 21.20 -24.68 -3.09
N THR A 295 20.13 -25.04 -3.78
CA THR A 295 19.25 -24.08 -4.48
C THR A 295 18.01 -23.76 -3.63
N PRO A 296 17.56 -22.47 -3.57
CA PRO A 296 18.18 -21.29 -4.17
C PRO A 296 19.50 -20.91 -3.47
N PRO A 297 20.47 -20.31 -4.17
CA PRO A 297 21.74 -19.86 -3.57
C PRO A 297 21.51 -18.67 -2.64
N PHE A 298 22.52 -18.31 -1.86
CA PHE A 298 22.52 -16.99 -1.19
C PHE A 298 22.75 -15.87 -2.21
N CYS A 299 22.10 -14.72 -1.96
CA CYS A 299 22.33 -13.53 -2.78
C CYS A 299 23.78 -13.06 -2.65
N ALA A 300 24.28 -12.44 -3.71
CA ALA A 300 25.60 -11.84 -3.70
C ALA A 300 25.71 -10.74 -2.63
N SER A 301 26.89 -10.55 -2.05
CA SER A 301 27.12 -9.59 -0.95
C SER A 301 26.91 -8.12 -1.35
N ASP A 302 26.95 -7.81 -2.63
CA ASP A 302 26.69 -6.48 -3.21
C ASP A 302 25.22 -6.26 -3.58
N ASP A 303 24.36 -7.27 -3.44
CA ASP A 303 22.93 -7.12 -3.70
C ASP A 303 22.27 -6.29 -2.59
N LYS A 304 21.82 -5.10 -2.95
CA LYS A 304 21.13 -4.18 -2.02
C LYS A 304 19.73 -4.69 -1.74
N ILE A 305 19.56 -5.32 -0.59
CA ILE A 305 18.30 -5.98 -0.19
C ILE A 305 17.08 -5.03 -0.15
N ASP A 306 17.29 -3.76 0.20
CA ASP A 306 16.24 -2.75 0.28
C ASP A 306 15.97 -2.03 -1.04
N ALA A 307 16.86 -2.17 -2.03
CA ALA A 307 16.58 -1.63 -3.36
C ALA A 307 15.39 -2.35 -3.97
N ALA A 308 14.29 -1.61 -4.21
CA ALA A 308 13.01 -2.17 -4.63
C ALA A 308 12.30 -1.37 -5.74
N TRP A 309 12.93 -0.32 -6.26
CA TRP A 309 12.37 0.49 -7.34
C TRP A 309 12.95 0.06 -8.68
N TYR A 310 12.13 -0.57 -9.54
CA TYR A 310 12.54 -1.18 -10.82
C TYR A 310 13.69 -2.18 -10.68
N VAL A 311 13.68 -2.98 -9.62
CA VAL A 311 14.68 -4.03 -9.40
C VAL A 311 14.10 -5.39 -9.79
N PRO A 312 14.66 -6.11 -10.77
CA PRO A 312 14.21 -7.44 -11.13
C PRO A 312 14.33 -8.43 -9.96
N LEU A 313 13.39 -9.37 -9.89
CA LEU A 313 13.46 -10.47 -8.94
C LEU A 313 14.71 -11.31 -9.16
N LYS A 314 15.25 -11.85 -8.06
CA LYS A 314 16.38 -12.79 -8.06
C LYS A 314 16.01 -14.02 -7.26
N ALA A 315 16.30 -15.19 -7.81
CA ALA A 315 16.10 -16.46 -7.13
C ALA A 315 17.25 -16.74 -6.14
N CYS A 316 17.36 -15.94 -5.08
CA CYS A 316 18.37 -16.11 -4.04
C CYS A 316 17.83 -15.74 -2.65
N ILE A 317 18.49 -16.22 -1.60
CA ILE A 317 18.16 -15.96 -0.19
C ILE A 317 19.11 -14.90 0.37
N HIS A 318 18.55 -13.84 0.95
CA HIS A 318 19.34 -12.90 1.75
C HIS A 318 19.52 -13.46 3.16
N LYS A 319 20.75 -13.50 3.65
CA LYS A 319 21.03 -13.85 5.05
C LYS A 319 20.49 -12.77 5.99
N ILE A 320 20.09 -13.19 7.17
CA ILE A 320 19.64 -12.28 8.23
C ILE A 320 20.89 -11.55 8.77
N PRO A 321 20.84 -10.23 8.96
CA PRO A 321 21.95 -9.48 9.55
C PRO A 321 22.32 -10.01 10.95
N THR A 322 23.62 -10.10 11.25
CA THR A 322 24.12 -10.73 12.49
C THR A 322 24.65 -9.76 13.53
N SER A 323 24.96 -8.51 13.16
CA SER A 323 25.40 -7.50 14.12
C SER A 323 24.30 -7.18 15.15
N ASP A 324 24.68 -6.85 16.37
CA ASP A 324 23.73 -6.64 17.48
C ASP A 324 22.83 -5.43 17.26
N ASP A 325 23.32 -4.46 16.53
CA ASP A 325 22.64 -3.23 16.12
C ASP A 325 22.02 -3.30 14.72
N ALA A 326 21.97 -4.50 14.13
CA ALA A 326 21.38 -4.64 12.80
C ALA A 326 19.86 -4.56 12.83
N ARG A 327 19.31 -3.89 11.84
CA ARG A 327 17.87 -3.89 11.59
C ARG A 327 17.33 -5.32 11.41
N ALA A 328 16.12 -5.53 11.93
CA ALA A 328 15.39 -6.80 11.87
C ALA A 328 15.97 -7.96 12.72
N LYS A 329 17.05 -7.76 13.48
CA LYS A 329 17.54 -8.74 14.43
C LYS A 329 16.62 -8.88 15.65
N ILE A 330 16.07 -7.75 16.11
CA ILE A 330 15.12 -7.70 17.22
C ILE A 330 13.74 -7.36 16.67
N TRP A 331 12.72 -8.12 17.10
CA TRP A 331 11.33 -7.81 16.76
C TRP A 331 10.94 -6.46 17.38
N PRO A 332 10.19 -5.59 16.65
CA PRO A 332 9.74 -4.33 17.23
C PRO A 332 8.90 -4.53 18.49
N ALA A 333 8.85 -3.51 19.35
CA ALA A 333 7.98 -3.53 20.52
C ALA A 333 6.51 -3.80 20.12
N ASP A 334 5.73 -4.40 21.02
CA ASP A 334 4.32 -4.65 20.79
C ASP A 334 3.54 -3.35 20.53
N TRP A 335 2.50 -3.45 19.71
CA TRP A 335 1.56 -2.36 19.55
C TRP A 335 0.73 -2.14 20.82
N PRO A 336 0.43 -0.88 21.25
CA PRO A 336 0.75 0.37 20.57
C PRO A 336 2.10 1.00 20.93
N ILE A 337 2.91 0.35 21.76
CA ILE A 337 4.18 0.89 22.27
C ILE A 337 5.12 1.26 21.12
N ARG A 338 5.17 0.43 20.08
CA ARG A 338 6.09 0.60 18.93
C ARG A 338 5.90 1.91 18.15
N VAL A 339 4.74 2.56 18.23
CA VAL A 339 4.49 3.81 17.49
C VAL A 339 5.38 4.97 17.97
N ASP A 340 5.70 4.97 19.28
CA ASP A 340 6.50 6.02 19.92
C ASP A 340 7.89 5.55 20.34
N SER A 341 8.14 4.23 20.34
CA SER A 341 9.43 3.67 20.69
C SER A 341 10.48 3.97 19.60
N THR A 342 11.66 4.40 20.01
CA THR A 342 12.82 4.48 19.13
C THR A 342 13.28 3.05 18.79
N PRO A 343 13.33 2.63 17.52
CA PRO A 343 13.86 1.32 17.15
C PRO A 343 15.28 1.12 17.67
N SER A 344 15.56 -0.05 18.26
CA SER A 344 16.83 -0.35 18.94
C SER A 344 18.07 -0.30 18.03
N TRP A 345 17.87 -0.47 16.73
CA TRP A 345 18.92 -0.44 15.72
C TRP A 345 19.26 0.97 15.21
N LEU A 346 18.51 2.02 15.62
CA LEU A 346 18.85 3.39 15.21
C LEU A 346 20.14 3.83 15.89
N SER A 347 21.15 4.06 15.06
CA SER A 347 22.47 4.49 15.51
C SER A 347 22.44 5.90 16.10
N THR A 348 23.23 6.12 17.15
CA THR A 348 23.50 7.46 17.69
C THR A 348 24.63 8.17 16.96
N THR A 349 25.35 7.46 16.08
CA THR A 349 26.54 7.97 15.36
C THR A 349 26.25 8.34 13.91
N GLU A 350 25.26 7.72 13.29
CA GLU A 350 24.83 8.07 11.94
C GLU A 350 24.01 9.37 11.94
N THR A 351 24.19 10.17 10.90
CA THR A 351 23.44 11.41 10.70
C THR A 351 22.09 11.13 10.07
N GLY A 352 21.01 11.60 10.70
CA GLY A 352 19.64 11.50 10.19
C GLY A 352 19.34 12.53 9.10
N ILE A 353 18.11 12.48 8.57
CA ILE A 353 17.67 13.31 7.42
C ILE A 353 17.58 14.80 7.72
N TYR A 354 17.52 15.21 8.98
CA TYR A 354 17.52 16.61 9.41
C TYR A 354 18.86 17.06 10.03
N GLY A 355 19.90 16.21 9.93
CA GLY A 355 21.28 16.55 10.28
C GLY A 355 21.67 16.34 11.75
N LYS A 356 20.84 15.68 12.56
CA LYS A 356 21.16 15.25 13.93
C LYS A 356 21.57 13.77 13.93
N PRO A 357 22.14 13.25 15.06
CA PRO A 357 22.26 11.78 15.22
C PRO A 357 20.92 11.09 15.00
N LEU A 358 20.91 9.96 14.27
CA LEU A 358 19.70 9.34 13.72
C LEU A 358 18.59 9.10 14.77
N ALA A 359 18.95 8.61 15.97
CA ALA A 359 17.95 8.39 17.03
C ALA A 359 17.37 9.70 17.58
N GLU A 360 18.19 10.76 17.71
CA GLU A 360 17.73 12.09 18.13
C GLU A 360 16.88 12.76 17.05
N ASP A 361 17.26 12.57 15.79
CA ASP A 361 16.55 13.09 14.63
C ASP A 361 15.14 12.51 14.53
N TYR A 362 15.03 11.18 14.67
CA TYR A 362 13.76 10.47 14.76
C TYR A 362 12.85 11.01 15.88
N GLN A 363 13.40 11.21 17.09
CA GLN A 363 12.64 11.72 18.21
C GLN A 363 12.19 13.17 17.98
N SER A 364 13.07 13.99 17.41
CA SER A 364 12.76 15.39 17.04
C SER A 364 11.65 15.50 16.02
N ASP A 365 11.63 14.61 15.01
CA ASP A 365 10.56 14.49 14.02
C ASP A 365 9.22 14.15 14.70
N SER A 366 9.24 13.15 15.57
CA SER A 366 8.05 12.72 16.31
C SER A 366 7.45 13.85 17.17
N ASP A 367 8.28 14.57 17.91
CA ASP A 367 7.86 15.70 18.75
C ASP A 367 7.38 16.90 17.91
N HIS A 368 8.02 17.14 16.77
CA HIS A 368 7.60 18.17 15.82
C HIS A 368 6.18 17.90 15.32
N TRP A 369 5.93 16.69 14.79
CA TRP A 369 4.63 16.37 14.22
C TRP A 369 3.52 16.27 15.28
N LYS A 370 3.79 15.75 16.47
CA LYS A 370 2.84 15.79 17.59
C LYS A 370 2.37 17.21 17.87
N ARG A 371 3.29 18.19 17.88
CA ARG A 371 2.95 19.61 18.10
C ARG A 371 2.16 20.21 16.94
N ILE A 372 2.59 19.97 15.70
CA ILE A 372 1.95 20.53 14.50
C ILE A 372 0.52 19.99 14.38
N ILE A 373 0.34 18.68 14.50
CA ILE A 373 -0.98 18.05 14.41
C ILE A 373 -1.89 18.60 15.50
N ALA A 374 -1.49 18.55 16.77
CA ALA A 374 -2.34 18.97 17.89
C ALA A 374 -2.71 20.47 17.85
N LYS A 375 -1.75 21.35 17.51
CA LYS A 375 -1.95 22.81 17.62
C LYS A 375 -2.42 23.47 16.32
N SER A 376 -2.16 22.85 15.17
CA SER A 376 -2.46 23.44 13.87
C SER A 376 -3.49 22.62 13.08
N TYR A 377 -3.17 21.37 12.73
CA TYR A 377 -3.98 20.63 11.76
C TYR A 377 -5.32 20.16 12.32
N LEU A 378 -5.39 19.76 13.57
CA LEU A 378 -6.67 19.32 14.18
C LEU A 378 -7.60 20.48 14.52
N GLN A 379 -7.10 21.69 14.71
CA GLN A 379 -7.86 22.81 15.23
C GLN A 379 -7.86 24.06 14.33
N GLY A 380 -6.78 24.28 13.56
CA GLY A 380 -6.50 25.57 12.91
C GLY A 380 -6.77 25.63 11.41
N VAL A 381 -6.88 24.51 10.70
CA VAL A 381 -6.96 24.47 9.23
C VAL A 381 -8.34 24.20 8.66
N GLY A 382 -9.35 24.05 9.51
CA GLY A 382 -10.75 23.87 9.08
C GLY A 382 -11.10 22.46 8.56
N ILE A 383 -10.18 21.50 8.61
CA ILE A 383 -10.42 20.12 8.18
C ILE A 383 -11.35 19.41 9.18
N LYS A 384 -12.40 18.78 8.67
CA LYS A 384 -13.28 17.91 9.46
C LYS A 384 -12.70 16.50 9.50
N TRP A 385 -11.84 16.22 10.46
CA TRP A 385 -11.09 14.95 10.56
C TRP A 385 -11.98 13.71 10.63
N ASN A 386 -13.20 13.81 11.14
CA ASN A 386 -14.16 12.70 11.15
C ASN A 386 -14.69 12.31 9.75
N SER A 387 -14.47 13.16 8.74
CA SER A 387 -14.79 12.84 7.34
C SER A 387 -13.56 12.39 6.54
N ILE A 388 -12.37 12.40 7.14
CA ILE A 388 -11.12 11.96 6.52
C ILE A 388 -10.88 10.49 6.88
N ARG A 389 -10.50 9.69 5.90
CA ARG A 389 -10.14 8.28 6.10
C ARG A 389 -8.82 7.91 5.45
N ASN A 390 -8.69 8.15 4.15
CA ASN A 390 -7.52 7.78 3.35
C ASN A 390 -6.59 8.99 3.25
N VAL A 391 -5.44 8.91 3.89
CA VAL A 391 -4.44 9.97 3.92
C VAL A 391 -3.17 9.52 3.21
N MET A 392 -2.56 10.38 2.42
CA MET A 392 -1.24 10.15 1.84
C MET A 392 -0.26 11.21 2.35
N ASP A 393 0.82 10.76 2.98
CA ASP A 393 1.98 11.60 3.28
C ASP A 393 3.02 11.42 2.18
N MET A 394 3.15 12.40 1.31
CA MET A 394 3.88 12.29 0.06
C MET A 394 5.41 12.32 0.23
N LYS A 395 5.91 12.73 1.41
CA LYS A 395 7.31 12.69 1.82
C LYS A 395 7.38 12.51 3.33
N ALA A 396 7.25 11.27 3.77
CA ALA A 396 6.88 10.97 5.15
C ALA A 396 8.03 11.09 6.19
N GLY A 397 9.29 11.30 5.76
CA GLY A 397 10.42 11.33 6.68
C GLY A 397 10.46 10.08 7.57
N TYR A 398 10.36 10.24 8.88
CA TYR A 398 10.30 9.11 9.82
C TYR A 398 8.87 8.65 10.15
N GLY A 399 7.86 9.13 9.45
CA GLY A 399 6.45 8.81 9.69
C GLY A 399 5.86 9.51 10.92
N GLY A 400 6.47 10.58 11.40
CA GLY A 400 5.99 11.35 12.55
C GLY A 400 4.61 11.94 12.35
N PHE A 401 4.29 12.42 11.12
CA PHE A 401 2.95 12.87 10.76
C PHE A 401 1.90 11.77 10.96
N ALA A 402 2.14 10.59 10.41
CA ALA A 402 1.23 9.46 10.54
C ALA A 402 1.10 8.97 12.00
N ALA A 403 2.22 8.93 12.75
CA ALA A 403 2.23 8.57 14.16
C ALA A 403 1.41 9.54 15.02
N ALA A 404 1.44 10.82 14.72
CA ALA A 404 0.65 11.82 15.44
C ALA A 404 -0.87 11.73 15.15
N LEU A 405 -1.27 11.01 14.10
CA LEU A 405 -2.66 10.83 13.69
C LEU A 405 -3.27 9.48 14.12
N VAL A 406 -2.55 8.62 14.85
CA VAL A 406 -3.04 7.27 15.20
C VAL A 406 -4.33 7.27 16.03
N SER A 407 -4.65 8.37 16.72
CA SER A 407 -5.90 8.53 17.45
C SER A 407 -7.09 8.93 16.56
N GLN A 408 -6.84 9.31 15.32
CA GLN A 408 -7.87 9.67 14.37
C GLN A 408 -8.35 8.43 13.58
N PRO A 409 -9.58 8.41 13.05
CA PRO A 409 -10.11 7.28 12.30
C PRO A 409 -9.53 7.19 10.88
N VAL A 410 -8.24 7.46 10.73
CA VAL A 410 -7.52 7.49 9.44
C VAL A 410 -6.47 6.39 9.34
N TRP A 411 -6.09 6.07 8.12
CA TRP A 411 -4.84 5.39 7.82
C TRP A 411 -4.01 6.27 6.88
N VAL A 412 -2.70 6.19 7.00
CA VAL A 412 -1.76 7.02 6.23
C VAL A 412 -0.89 6.13 5.36
N MET A 413 -0.90 6.38 4.05
CA MET A 413 0.10 5.86 3.13
C MET A 413 1.33 6.75 3.22
N ASN A 414 2.38 6.24 3.84
CA ASN A 414 3.64 6.95 3.96
C ASN A 414 4.50 6.69 2.72
N ILE A 415 4.80 7.75 1.97
CA ILE A 415 5.64 7.65 0.78
C ILE A 415 7.05 8.10 1.12
N ILE A 416 8.04 7.27 0.80
CA ILE A 416 9.44 7.67 0.77
C ILE A 416 9.85 7.82 -0.70
N PRO A 417 10.12 9.06 -1.15
CA PRO A 417 10.62 9.29 -2.50
C PRO A 417 11.94 8.54 -2.72
N VAL A 418 12.10 7.89 -3.86
CA VAL A 418 13.31 7.10 -4.18
C VAL A 418 14.60 7.93 -4.25
N THR A 419 14.47 9.24 -4.31
CA THR A 419 15.58 10.20 -4.30
C THR A 419 15.99 10.64 -2.89
N GLU A 420 15.20 10.28 -1.87
CA GLU A 420 15.45 10.62 -0.46
C GLU A 420 16.11 9.46 0.29
N PRO A 421 16.73 9.71 1.44
CA PRO A 421 17.26 8.64 2.29
C PRO A 421 16.18 7.63 2.69
N ASP A 422 16.53 6.36 2.72
CA ASP A 422 15.60 5.28 3.03
C ASP A 422 15.25 5.22 4.52
N THR A 423 14.12 5.81 4.87
CA THR A 423 13.54 5.78 6.22
C THR A 423 12.30 4.88 6.30
N LEU A 424 11.88 4.25 5.21
CA LEU A 424 10.68 3.42 5.17
C LEU A 424 10.73 2.23 6.16
N PRO A 425 11.88 1.57 6.40
CA PRO A 425 11.97 0.54 7.44
C PRO A 425 11.62 1.04 8.84
N ILE A 426 11.96 2.29 9.17
CA ILE A 426 11.63 2.91 10.46
C ILE A 426 10.12 3.09 10.60
N ILE A 427 9.44 3.50 9.53
CA ILE A 427 7.99 3.65 9.48
C ILE A 427 7.28 2.32 9.77
N TYR A 428 7.76 1.23 9.18
CA TYR A 428 7.25 -0.11 9.44
C TYR A 428 7.52 -0.59 10.87
N ASP A 429 8.68 -0.26 11.43
CA ASP A 429 9.00 -0.59 12.82
C ASP A 429 8.12 0.16 13.82
N ARG A 430 7.58 1.32 13.43
CA ARG A 430 6.54 2.03 14.20
C ARG A 430 5.16 1.38 14.09
N GLY A 431 4.98 0.32 13.31
CA GLY A 431 3.68 -0.31 13.06
C GLY A 431 2.79 0.50 12.12
N LEU A 432 3.39 1.28 11.23
CA LEU A 432 2.75 2.04 10.16
C LEU A 432 3.05 1.39 8.81
N ILE A 433 2.34 1.81 7.75
CA ILE A 433 2.51 1.30 6.39
C ILE A 433 3.03 2.39 5.46
N GLY A 434 3.70 1.99 4.39
CA GLY A 434 4.18 2.90 3.38
C GLY A 434 4.79 2.17 2.19
N MET A 435 5.28 2.92 1.21
CA MET A 435 5.93 2.38 0.02
C MET A 435 6.93 3.37 -0.58
N TYR A 436 7.85 2.86 -1.40
CA TYR A 436 8.69 3.72 -2.23
C TYR A 436 7.90 4.26 -3.42
N HIS A 437 8.21 5.49 -3.84
CA HIS A 437 7.66 6.06 -5.06
C HIS A 437 8.59 7.13 -5.64
N ASP A 438 8.59 7.25 -6.97
CA ASP A 438 9.21 8.37 -7.70
C ASP A 438 8.11 9.34 -8.14
N TRP A 439 8.08 10.54 -7.57
CA TRP A 439 7.07 11.55 -7.93
C TRP A 439 7.22 12.15 -9.32
N CYS A 440 8.26 11.75 -10.07
CA CYS A 440 8.35 12.00 -11.52
C CYS A 440 7.45 11.06 -12.33
N GLU A 441 6.86 10.04 -11.69
CA GLU A 441 5.97 9.07 -12.28
C GLU A 441 4.58 9.09 -11.62
N PRO A 442 3.49 8.74 -12.33
CA PRO A 442 2.19 8.57 -11.73
C PRO A 442 2.14 7.41 -10.72
N HIS A 443 1.39 7.61 -9.65
CA HIS A 443 1.21 6.61 -8.60
C HIS A 443 0.26 5.48 -9.05
N SER A 444 0.58 4.22 -8.69
CA SER A 444 -0.21 3.03 -9.05
C SER A 444 -1.49 2.88 -8.20
N THR A 445 -2.28 3.94 -8.13
CA THR A 445 -3.59 3.94 -7.45
C THR A 445 -4.68 4.47 -8.36
N TYR A 446 -5.92 4.08 -8.08
CA TYR A 446 -7.08 4.58 -8.79
C TYR A 446 -7.29 6.09 -8.57
N PRO A 447 -7.91 6.78 -9.53
CA PRO A 447 -8.33 8.16 -9.31
C PRO A 447 -9.28 8.27 -8.11
N ARG A 448 -9.30 9.44 -7.45
CA ARG A 448 -10.24 9.72 -6.35
C ARG A 448 -10.15 8.71 -5.19
N SER A 449 -8.92 8.37 -4.78
CA SER A 449 -8.65 7.35 -3.76
C SER A 449 -8.37 7.91 -2.37
N TYR A 450 -7.95 9.17 -2.27
CA TYR A 450 -7.51 9.78 -1.02
C TYR A 450 -8.33 11.01 -0.65
N ASP A 451 -8.59 11.17 0.66
CA ASP A 451 -9.33 12.30 1.22
C ASP A 451 -8.42 13.47 1.56
N LEU A 452 -7.16 13.16 1.90
CA LEU A 452 -6.14 14.15 2.25
C LEU A 452 -4.78 13.75 1.67
N MET A 453 -4.10 14.70 1.05
CA MET A 453 -2.70 14.58 0.65
C MET A 453 -1.87 15.63 1.38
N HIS A 454 -0.76 15.21 1.97
CA HIS A 454 0.17 16.05 2.71
C HIS A 454 1.53 16.05 2.02
N ALA A 455 2.09 17.23 1.74
CA ALA A 455 3.37 17.41 1.08
C ALA A 455 4.22 18.39 1.89
N ASP A 456 5.18 17.86 2.65
CA ASP A 456 6.12 18.65 3.43
C ASP A 456 7.49 18.70 2.75
N HIS A 457 7.88 19.88 2.25
CA HIS A 457 9.14 20.11 1.52
C HIS A 457 9.39 19.08 0.38
N LEU A 458 8.32 18.61 -0.24
CA LEU A 458 8.41 17.71 -1.37
C LEU A 458 8.80 18.44 -2.65
N PHE A 459 8.12 19.54 -2.96
CA PHE A 459 8.27 20.25 -4.24
C PHE A 459 9.63 20.93 -4.38
N SER A 460 10.21 21.42 -3.28
CA SER A 460 11.58 21.95 -3.28
C SER A 460 12.66 20.87 -3.42
N SER A 461 12.34 19.60 -3.12
CA SER A 461 13.26 18.46 -3.25
C SER A 461 13.12 17.70 -4.58
N LEU A 462 12.15 18.06 -5.43
CA LEU A 462 11.98 17.42 -6.74
C LEU A 462 13.21 17.64 -7.62
N SER A 463 13.55 16.62 -8.40
CA SER A 463 14.59 16.74 -9.41
C SER A 463 14.19 17.77 -10.47
N GLN A 464 15.17 18.40 -11.14
CA GLN A 464 14.92 19.37 -12.21
C GLN A 464 14.12 18.80 -13.39
N ASN A 465 14.06 17.48 -13.50
CA ASN A 465 13.33 16.78 -14.55
C ASN A 465 11.87 16.50 -14.18
N CYS A 466 11.42 16.83 -12.98
CA CYS A 466 10.05 16.63 -12.53
C CYS A 466 9.23 17.90 -12.63
N SER A 467 8.16 17.88 -13.39
CA SER A 467 7.26 19.03 -13.52
C SER A 467 6.32 19.18 -12.33
N THR A 468 6.42 20.30 -11.61
CA THR A 468 5.45 20.69 -10.58
C THR A 468 4.01 20.61 -11.07
N VAL A 469 3.77 20.99 -12.33
CA VAL A 469 2.43 20.94 -12.93
C VAL A 469 1.93 19.51 -13.07
N ASN A 470 2.77 18.59 -13.54
CA ASN A 470 2.39 17.18 -13.71
C ASN A 470 2.13 16.54 -12.33
N LEU A 471 2.93 16.88 -11.32
CA LEU A 471 2.71 16.40 -9.95
C LEU A 471 1.39 16.92 -9.36
N VAL A 472 1.07 18.20 -9.52
CA VAL A 472 -0.21 18.77 -9.05
C VAL A 472 -1.40 18.18 -9.84
N GLN A 473 -1.23 17.91 -11.15
CA GLN A 473 -2.22 17.20 -11.94
C GLN A 473 -2.42 15.75 -11.45
N GLU A 474 -1.35 15.07 -11.07
CA GLU A 474 -1.42 13.74 -10.46
C GLU A 474 -2.12 13.79 -9.09
N MET A 475 -1.86 14.82 -8.29
CA MET A 475 -2.62 15.06 -7.05
C MET A 475 -4.11 15.28 -7.35
N ASP A 476 -4.46 16.01 -8.42
CA ASP A 476 -5.88 16.14 -8.84
C ASP A 476 -6.48 14.80 -9.25
N ARG A 477 -5.72 13.91 -9.87
CA ARG A 477 -6.18 12.56 -10.21
C ARG A 477 -6.49 11.74 -8.95
N ILE A 478 -5.57 11.73 -8.00
CA ILE A 478 -5.61 10.88 -6.80
C ILE A 478 -6.60 11.40 -5.75
N LEU A 479 -6.66 12.73 -5.56
CA LEU A 479 -7.48 13.35 -4.54
C LEU A 479 -8.97 13.29 -4.91
N ARG A 480 -9.82 12.95 -3.96
CA ARG A 480 -11.28 12.98 -4.11
C ARG A 480 -11.80 14.41 -4.26
N PRO A 481 -12.90 14.63 -4.99
CA PRO A 481 -13.68 15.87 -4.83
C PRO A 481 -14.03 16.09 -3.34
N ASP A 482 -13.99 17.33 -2.89
CA ASP A 482 -14.03 17.76 -1.49
C ASP A 482 -12.88 17.29 -0.59
N GLY A 483 -11.90 16.60 -1.16
CA GLY A 483 -10.66 16.22 -0.48
C GLY A 483 -9.72 17.42 -0.27
N TRP A 484 -8.76 17.24 0.62
CA TRP A 484 -7.86 18.28 1.10
C TRP A 484 -6.42 18.04 0.65
N ALA A 485 -5.70 19.12 0.38
CA ALA A 485 -4.25 19.07 0.23
C ALA A 485 -3.59 20.11 1.13
N ILE A 486 -2.54 19.68 1.84
CA ILE A 486 -1.73 20.51 2.72
C ILE A 486 -0.31 20.54 2.15
N PHE A 487 0.17 21.74 1.85
CA PHE A 487 1.52 21.97 1.34
C PHE A 487 2.32 22.80 2.35
N ARG A 488 3.52 22.34 2.66
CA ARG A 488 4.54 23.08 3.40
C ARG A 488 5.79 23.09 2.57
N ASP A 489 6.27 24.28 2.24
CA ASP A 489 7.46 24.46 1.39
C ASP A 489 7.95 25.90 1.48
N THR A 490 8.96 26.26 0.66
CA THR A 490 9.40 27.66 0.55
C THR A 490 8.29 28.55 -0.03
N VAL A 491 8.34 29.85 0.25
CA VAL A 491 7.34 30.82 -0.26
C VAL A 491 7.26 30.81 -1.78
N GLU A 492 8.41 30.71 -2.44
CA GLU A 492 8.49 30.71 -3.91
C GLU A 492 7.77 29.49 -4.50
N VAL A 493 8.03 28.29 -3.96
CA VAL A 493 7.40 27.03 -4.37
C VAL A 493 5.89 27.10 -4.13
N LEU A 494 5.46 27.55 -2.94
CA LEU A 494 4.03 27.62 -2.61
C LEU A 494 3.27 28.60 -3.51
N ARG A 495 3.87 29.73 -3.92
CA ARG A 495 3.25 30.65 -4.89
C ARG A 495 3.05 29.99 -6.25
N GLY A 496 4.05 29.23 -6.72
CA GLY A 496 3.92 28.47 -7.97
C GLY A 496 2.80 27.41 -7.91
N ILE A 497 2.69 26.71 -6.78
CA ILE A 497 1.61 25.73 -6.54
C ILE A 497 0.26 26.46 -6.47
N GLU A 498 0.16 27.59 -5.76
CA GLU A 498 -1.07 28.37 -5.61
C GLU A 498 -1.65 28.79 -6.98
N ASP A 499 -0.81 29.19 -7.92
CA ASP A 499 -1.25 29.55 -9.27
C ASP A 499 -1.81 28.35 -10.06
N ILE A 500 -1.22 27.16 -9.88
CA ILE A 500 -1.75 25.92 -10.49
C ILE A 500 -3.09 25.55 -9.84
N ILE A 501 -3.18 25.58 -8.51
CA ILE A 501 -4.38 25.28 -7.74
C ILE A 501 -5.55 26.19 -8.15
N LYS A 502 -5.31 27.49 -8.30
CA LYS A 502 -6.31 28.46 -8.82
C LYS A 502 -6.81 28.05 -10.21
N SER A 503 -5.90 27.58 -11.08
CA SER A 503 -6.29 27.14 -12.42
C SER A 503 -7.11 25.84 -12.43
N LEU A 504 -7.00 25.02 -11.37
CA LEU A 504 -7.80 23.81 -11.12
C LEU A 504 -9.12 24.09 -10.40
N HIS A 505 -9.42 25.37 -10.10
CA HIS A 505 -10.59 25.78 -9.33
C HIS A 505 -10.72 25.09 -7.96
N TRP A 506 -9.59 24.82 -7.30
CA TRP A 506 -9.59 24.40 -5.92
C TRP A 506 -9.73 25.61 -5.01
N ASP A 507 -10.40 25.46 -3.88
CA ASP A 507 -10.48 26.52 -2.88
C ASP A 507 -9.18 26.61 -2.09
N ILE A 508 -8.69 27.82 -1.92
CA ILE A 508 -7.60 28.12 -0.99
C ILE A 508 -8.24 28.47 0.35
N VAL A 509 -8.10 27.57 1.31
CA VAL A 509 -8.71 27.72 2.64
C VAL A 509 -7.79 28.49 3.56
N LEU A 510 -6.48 28.27 3.46
CA LEU A 510 -5.47 28.97 4.22
C LEU A 510 -4.22 29.14 3.35
N SER A 511 -3.72 30.36 3.27
CA SER A 511 -2.44 30.68 2.67
C SER A 511 -1.64 31.52 3.66
N TYR A 512 -0.66 30.92 4.31
CA TYR A 512 0.23 31.58 5.26
C TYR A 512 1.66 31.49 4.75
N MET A 513 2.21 32.63 4.34
CA MET A 513 3.52 32.74 3.68
C MET A 513 4.39 33.80 4.38
N GLN A 514 4.63 33.63 5.70
CA GLN A 514 5.46 34.52 6.51
C GLN A 514 6.36 33.71 7.45
N ASP A 515 7.59 34.17 7.67
CA ASP A 515 8.49 33.75 8.75
C ASP A 515 8.79 32.25 8.85
N GLN A 516 9.23 31.58 7.78
CA GLN A 516 9.64 30.15 7.76
C GLN A 516 8.54 29.11 8.11
N ARG A 517 7.30 29.53 8.31
CA ARG A 517 6.15 28.66 8.60
C ARG A 517 5.17 28.63 7.44
N ASN A 518 5.70 28.48 6.24
CA ASN A 518 4.88 28.56 5.04
C ASN A 518 3.93 27.37 4.94
N LEU A 519 2.64 27.65 4.81
CA LEU A 519 1.57 26.67 4.78
C LEU A 519 0.50 27.10 3.78
N LEU A 520 0.18 26.23 2.86
CA LEU A 520 -0.94 26.36 1.94
C LEU A 520 -1.88 25.19 2.16
N VAL A 521 -3.15 25.46 2.53
CA VAL A 521 -4.20 24.46 2.71
C VAL A 521 -5.28 24.71 1.68
N THR A 522 -5.60 23.67 0.92
CA THR A 522 -6.53 23.76 -0.20
C THR A 522 -7.56 22.64 -0.14
N GLN A 523 -8.74 22.88 -0.73
CA GLN A 523 -9.78 21.90 -0.88
C GLN A 523 -10.16 21.76 -2.35
N LYS A 524 -10.05 20.55 -2.89
CA LYS A 524 -10.49 20.24 -4.24
C LYS A 524 -12.01 20.30 -4.32
N ARG A 525 -12.53 20.84 -5.43
CA ARG A 525 -13.97 20.89 -5.71
C ARG A 525 -14.37 19.91 -6.81
N PHE A 526 -15.67 19.79 -7.05
CA PHE A 526 -16.24 18.93 -8.11
C PHE A 526 -16.01 19.48 -9.52
N TRP A 527 -15.40 20.68 -9.64
CA TRP A 527 -15.17 21.33 -10.91
C TRP A 527 -14.39 20.44 -11.88
N ARG A 528 -14.86 20.43 -13.13
CA ARG A 528 -14.18 19.90 -14.31
C ARG A 528 -14.39 20.85 -15.47
N PRO A 529 -13.42 20.93 -16.42
CA PRO A 529 -13.62 21.71 -17.65
C PRO A 529 -14.86 21.26 -18.41
N GLU A 530 -15.56 22.21 -19.03
CA GLU A 530 -16.69 21.87 -19.91
C GLU A 530 -16.21 21.07 -21.12
N ILE A 531 -17.03 20.16 -21.57
CA ILE A 531 -16.79 19.44 -22.82
C ILE A 531 -17.01 20.43 -23.94
N GLU A 532 -15.95 20.86 -24.64
CA GLU A 532 -16.11 21.61 -25.87
C GLU A 532 -17.04 20.82 -26.82
N SER A 533 -18.18 21.37 -27.12
CA SER A 533 -19.08 20.81 -28.16
C SER A 533 -18.30 20.73 -29.48
N PRO A 534 -18.32 19.62 -30.18
CA PRO A 534 -17.77 19.61 -31.54
C PRO A 534 -18.55 20.62 -32.39
N ASN A 535 -17.87 21.69 -32.85
CA ASN A 535 -18.40 22.61 -33.85
C ASN A 535 -18.65 21.87 -35.16
#